data_38d9ea369b1c34afd7c3030ebf51782d
#
_entry.id   38d9ea369b1c34afd7c3030ebf51782d
#
_cell.length_a   1.000
_cell.length_b   1.000
_cell.length_c   1.000
_cell.angle_alpha   90.00
_cell.angle_beta   90.00
_cell.angle_gamma   90.00
#
_symmetry.space_group_name_H-M   'P 1'
#
loop_
_entity.id
_entity.type
_entity.pdbx_description
1 polymer ?
#
loop_
_entity_poly.entity_id
_entity_poly.type
_entity_poly.pdbx_seq_one_letter_code
_entity_poly.pdbx_strand_id
1 'polypeptide(L)'
;MSNKSKGNRAEQLVLDHLISKGMIGEIIETKMRLARGPRGAFLVPDVGEKLGDIFGLMEGKAVLVEVKAVESLTYSILKDHQHDNLRKWYQQGGVAVVAQVKSDGTMFIMPYPMMWIPGENITKYFKP
;
A
#
# COMPACT_ATOMS: atom_id res chain seq x y z
N MET A 1 -2.72 -17.61 -9.97
CA MET A 1 -3.27 -16.73 -8.91
C MET A 1 -3.72 -15.42 -9.54
N SER A 2 -4.90 -14.94 -9.21
CA SER A 2 -5.39 -13.67 -9.73
C SER A 2 -4.59 -12.49 -9.15
N ASN A 3 -4.59 -11.34 -9.84
CA ASN A 3 -3.91 -10.14 -9.34
C ASN A 3 -4.48 -9.69 -7.99
N LYS A 4 -5.78 -9.85 -7.79
CA LYS A 4 -6.44 -9.51 -6.53
C LYS A 4 -5.94 -10.39 -5.38
N SER A 5 -5.86 -11.71 -5.58
CA SER A 5 -5.36 -12.64 -4.57
C SER A 5 -3.90 -12.38 -4.24
N LYS A 6 -3.09 -12.06 -5.26
CA LYS A 6 -1.68 -11.72 -5.09
C LYS A 6 -1.51 -10.44 -4.25
N GLY A 7 -2.31 -9.41 -4.54
CA GLY A 7 -2.30 -8.17 -3.78
C GLY A 7 -2.71 -8.35 -2.34
N ASN A 8 -3.80 -9.11 -2.09
CA ASN A 8 -4.28 -9.37 -0.74
C ASN A 8 -3.27 -10.15 0.09
N ARG A 9 -2.58 -11.11 -0.52
CA ARG A 9 -1.53 -11.87 0.15
C ARG A 9 -0.35 -10.98 0.52
N ALA A 10 0.07 -10.10 -0.39
CA ALA A 10 1.17 -9.18 -0.14
C ALA A 10 0.83 -8.22 1.00
N GLU A 11 -0.39 -7.68 1.03
CA GLU A 11 -0.84 -6.80 2.10
C GLU A 11 -0.77 -7.50 3.46
N GLN A 12 -1.23 -8.76 3.53
CA GLN A 12 -1.20 -9.52 4.78
C GLN A 12 0.23 -9.80 5.24
N LEU A 13 1.13 -10.14 4.30
CA LEU A 13 2.54 -10.36 4.64
C LEU A 13 3.19 -9.10 5.20
N VAL A 14 2.90 -7.94 4.61
CA VAL A 14 3.44 -6.66 5.09
C VAL A 14 2.86 -6.31 6.45
N LEU A 15 1.55 -6.47 6.64
CA LEU A 15 0.91 -6.20 7.92
C LEU A 15 1.52 -7.07 9.03
N ASP A 16 1.66 -8.37 8.79
CA ASP A 16 2.23 -9.30 9.77
C ASP A 16 3.67 -8.92 10.12
N HIS A 17 4.46 -8.53 9.12
CA HIS A 17 5.83 -8.07 9.33
C HIS A 17 5.88 -6.83 10.22
N LEU A 18 5.07 -5.82 9.92
CA LEU A 18 5.05 -4.57 10.68
C LEU A 18 4.54 -4.78 12.10
N ILE A 19 3.54 -5.64 12.29
CA ILE A 19 3.06 -6.01 13.63
C ILE A 19 4.17 -6.69 14.42
N SER A 20 4.97 -7.55 13.79
CA SER A 20 6.11 -8.20 14.44
C SER A 20 7.17 -7.20 14.90
N LYS A 21 7.20 -6.00 14.27
CA LYS A 21 8.12 -4.92 14.63
C LYS A 21 7.51 -3.93 15.63
N GLY A 22 6.30 -4.18 16.10
CA GLY A 22 5.66 -3.38 17.14
C GLY A 22 4.53 -2.47 16.66
N MET A 23 4.13 -2.54 15.39
CA MET A 23 3.01 -1.74 14.91
C MET A 23 1.68 -2.29 15.42
N ILE A 24 0.76 -1.38 15.71
CA ILE A 24 -0.66 -1.69 15.87
C ILE A 24 -1.34 -1.12 14.63
N GLY A 25 -1.98 -1.96 13.84
CA GLY A 25 -2.59 -1.49 12.60
C GLY A 25 -3.43 -2.53 11.91
N GLU A 26 -4.00 -2.13 10.78
CA GLU A 26 -4.88 -2.99 10.00
C GLU A 26 -4.88 -2.61 8.52
N ILE A 27 -5.36 -3.54 7.70
CA ILE A 27 -5.54 -3.33 6.25
C ILE A 27 -6.76 -2.45 6.03
N ILE A 28 -6.62 -1.45 5.15
CA ILE A 28 -7.72 -0.61 4.71
C ILE A 28 -8.46 -1.38 3.61
N GLU A 29 -9.68 -1.77 3.89
CA GLU A 29 -10.47 -2.54 2.92
C GLU A 29 -11.19 -1.64 1.93
N THR A 30 -11.35 -2.13 0.70
CA THR A 30 -12.19 -1.48 -0.30
C THR A 30 -13.64 -1.65 0.10
N LYS A 31 -14.34 -0.53 0.28
CA LYS A 31 -15.76 -0.56 0.61
C LYS A 31 -16.57 -0.97 -0.61
N MET A 32 -17.64 -1.73 -0.36
CA MET A 32 -18.61 -2.08 -1.38
C MET A 32 -19.85 -1.21 -1.20
N ARG A 33 -20.49 -0.86 -2.30
CA ARG A 33 -21.74 -0.12 -2.28
C ARG A 33 -22.80 -0.86 -3.10
N LEU A 34 -24.06 -0.62 -2.79
CA LEU A 34 -25.16 -1.19 -3.51
C LEU A 34 -25.48 -0.33 -4.74
N ALA A 35 -25.44 -0.94 -5.91
CA ALA A 35 -25.87 -0.32 -7.14
C ALA A 35 -27.16 -0.98 -7.63
N ARG A 36 -27.98 -0.25 -8.38
CA ARG A 36 -29.24 -0.77 -8.91
C ARG A 36 -29.22 -0.72 -10.43
N GLY A 37 -29.67 -1.81 -11.04
CA GLY A 37 -29.79 -1.93 -12.47
C GLY A 37 -31.09 -2.59 -12.88
N PRO A 38 -31.30 -2.83 -14.20
CA PRO A 38 -32.53 -3.41 -14.73
C PRO A 38 -32.87 -4.79 -14.15
N ARG A 39 -31.86 -5.52 -13.66
CA ARG A 39 -32.03 -6.87 -13.12
C ARG A 39 -32.03 -6.93 -11.60
N GLY A 40 -32.10 -5.77 -10.91
CA GLY A 40 -32.12 -5.70 -9.47
C GLY A 40 -30.88 -5.04 -8.89
N ALA A 41 -30.64 -5.29 -7.61
CA ALA A 41 -29.51 -4.72 -6.87
C ALA A 41 -28.30 -5.65 -6.91
N PHE A 42 -27.11 -5.06 -6.97
CA PHE A 42 -25.84 -5.79 -6.95
C PHE A 42 -24.78 -4.97 -6.24
N LEU A 43 -23.75 -5.66 -5.72
CA LEU A 43 -22.63 -5.00 -5.03
C LEU A 43 -21.53 -4.64 -6.04
N VAL A 44 -21.04 -3.42 -5.93
CA VAL A 44 -19.90 -2.94 -6.73
C VAL A 44 -18.88 -2.29 -5.78
N PRO A 45 -17.59 -2.27 -6.14
CA PRO A 45 -16.61 -1.53 -5.37
C PRO A 45 -16.98 -0.06 -5.30
N ASP A 46 -16.81 0.56 -4.12
CA ASP A 46 -16.98 1.99 -3.99
C ASP A 46 -15.91 2.67 -4.87
N VAL A 47 -16.32 3.64 -5.65
CA VAL A 47 -15.42 4.35 -6.56
C VAL A 47 -14.45 5.30 -5.84
N GLY A 48 -14.61 5.47 -4.53
CA GLY A 48 -13.69 6.27 -3.73
C GLY A 48 -12.31 5.63 -3.67
N GLU A 49 -11.28 6.44 -3.83
CA GLU A 49 -9.90 5.97 -3.73
C GLU A 49 -9.52 5.78 -2.28
N LYS A 50 -8.87 4.65 -1.96
CA LYS A 50 -8.38 4.39 -0.61
C LYS A 50 -7.24 5.35 -0.28
N LEU A 51 -7.13 5.71 1.00
CA LEU A 51 -5.99 6.50 1.50
C LEU A 51 -4.67 5.77 1.31
N GLY A 52 -4.67 4.46 1.51
CA GLY A 52 -3.53 3.57 1.35
C GLY A 52 -3.98 2.13 1.57
N ASP A 53 -3.05 1.20 1.70
CA ASP A 53 -3.38 -0.22 1.89
C ASP A 53 -3.40 -0.64 3.36
N ILE A 54 -2.53 -0.06 4.18
CA ILE A 54 -2.40 -0.37 5.60
C ILE A 54 -2.21 0.94 6.36
N PHE A 55 -2.81 1.05 7.53
CA PHE A 55 -2.50 2.15 8.42
C PHE A 55 -2.33 1.63 9.85
N GLY A 56 -1.59 2.37 10.65
CA GLY A 56 -1.37 1.98 12.03
C GLY A 56 -0.58 3.00 12.83
N LEU A 57 -0.20 2.56 14.02
CA LEU A 57 0.64 3.33 14.93
C LEU A 57 1.90 2.53 15.25
N MET A 58 3.05 3.18 15.17
CA MET A 58 4.31 2.59 15.57
C MET A 58 5.17 3.65 16.25
N GLU A 59 5.61 3.37 17.46
CA GLU A 59 6.43 4.30 18.26
C GLU A 59 5.80 5.69 18.37
N GLY A 60 4.48 5.73 18.54
CA GLY A 60 3.72 6.98 18.70
C GLY A 60 3.48 7.73 17.39
N LYS A 61 3.85 7.18 16.25
CA LYS A 61 3.65 7.82 14.95
C LYS A 61 2.61 7.11 14.13
N ALA A 62 1.79 7.88 13.43
CA ALA A 62 0.81 7.33 12.49
C ALA A 62 1.53 6.89 11.21
N VAL A 63 1.32 5.63 10.82
CA VAL A 63 1.98 5.02 9.65
C VAL A 63 0.95 4.74 8.58
N LEU A 64 1.25 5.14 7.35
CA LEU A 64 0.47 4.79 6.17
C LEU A 64 1.37 4.02 5.21
N VAL A 65 0.90 2.87 4.74
CA VAL A 65 1.67 1.99 3.88
C VAL A 65 0.93 1.72 2.58
N GLU A 66 1.65 1.87 1.47
CA GLU A 66 1.21 1.42 0.15
C GLU A 66 1.97 0.15 -0.18
N VAL A 67 1.25 -0.92 -0.54
CA VAL A 67 1.85 -2.23 -0.82
C VAL A 67 1.83 -2.50 -2.32
N LYS A 68 2.97 -2.92 -2.86
CA LYS A 68 3.11 -3.30 -4.27
C LYS A 68 3.70 -4.70 -4.40
N ALA A 69 2.95 -5.61 -5.02
CA ALA A 69 3.39 -6.98 -5.30
C ALA A 69 4.02 -7.00 -6.70
N VAL A 70 5.26 -6.55 -6.79
CA VAL A 70 5.99 -6.41 -8.06
C VAL A 70 7.45 -6.82 -7.90
N GLU A 71 8.07 -7.26 -8.99
CA GLU A 71 9.49 -7.62 -8.99
C GLU A 71 10.40 -6.41 -9.06
N SER A 72 9.95 -5.35 -9.70
CA SER A 72 10.68 -4.08 -9.81
C SER A 72 9.78 -2.94 -9.42
N LEU A 73 10.30 -2.03 -8.63
CA LEU A 73 9.55 -0.87 -8.15
C LEU A 73 10.10 0.39 -8.83
N THR A 74 9.21 1.09 -9.55
CA THR A 74 9.52 2.35 -10.21
C THR A 74 8.55 3.42 -9.74
N TYR A 75 8.89 4.68 -9.98
CA TYR A 75 8.03 5.80 -9.61
C TYR A 75 6.61 5.66 -10.19
N SER A 76 6.51 5.21 -11.43
CA SER A 76 5.23 5.11 -12.15
C SER A 76 4.33 3.96 -11.68
N ILE A 77 4.84 3.05 -10.85
CA ILE A 77 4.02 1.97 -10.25
C ILE A 77 2.96 2.55 -9.33
N LEU A 78 3.28 3.64 -8.65
CA LEU A 78 2.29 4.35 -7.84
C LEU A 78 1.48 5.29 -8.72
N LYS A 79 0.17 5.27 -8.53
CA LYS A 79 -0.73 6.23 -9.19
C LYS A 79 -0.58 7.61 -8.57
N ASP A 80 -0.98 8.65 -9.28
CA ASP A 80 -0.85 10.02 -8.81
C ASP A 80 -1.49 10.24 -7.43
N HIS A 81 -2.70 9.70 -7.22
CA HIS A 81 -3.37 9.86 -5.93
C HIS A 81 -2.63 9.12 -4.80
N GLN A 82 -1.94 8.01 -5.10
CA GLN A 82 -1.15 7.29 -4.12
C GLN A 82 0.07 8.11 -3.70
N HIS A 83 0.76 8.71 -4.66
CA HIS A 83 1.85 9.66 -4.36
C HIS A 83 1.35 10.83 -3.53
N ASP A 84 0.21 11.41 -3.89
CA ASP A 84 -0.37 12.55 -3.18
C ASP A 84 -0.72 12.20 -1.74
N ASN A 85 -1.34 11.05 -1.52
CA ASN A 85 -1.74 10.61 -0.18
C ASN A 85 -0.53 10.38 0.72
N LEU A 86 0.50 9.71 0.21
CA LEU A 86 1.73 9.47 0.98
C LEU A 86 2.44 10.78 1.31
N ARG A 87 2.53 11.69 0.33
CA ARG A 87 3.15 13.00 0.54
C ARG A 87 2.42 13.82 1.58
N LYS A 88 1.09 13.91 1.49
CA LYS A 88 0.28 14.67 2.44
C LYS A 88 0.38 14.07 3.84
N TRP A 89 0.38 12.74 3.94
CA TRP A 89 0.55 12.05 5.21
C TRP A 89 1.87 12.42 5.88
N TYR A 90 2.95 12.35 5.10
CA TYR A 90 4.28 12.72 5.56
C TYR A 90 4.33 14.18 5.99
N GLN A 91 3.74 15.09 5.21
CA GLN A 91 3.73 16.52 5.50
C GLN A 91 3.01 16.84 6.80
N GLN A 92 2.05 16.01 7.21
CA GLN A 92 1.34 16.17 8.48
C GLN A 92 2.09 15.54 9.66
N GLY A 93 3.29 15.06 9.46
CA GLY A 93 4.12 14.49 10.51
C GLY A 93 3.99 12.98 10.67
N GLY A 94 3.25 12.31 9.81
CA GLY A 94 3.13 10.86 9.81
C GLY A 94 4.31 10.18 9.11
N VAL A 95 4.39 8.87 9.26
CA VAL A 95 5.35 8.04 8.53
C VAL A 95 4.65 7.44 7.32
N ALA A 96 5.17 7.71 6.13
CA ALA A 96 4.65 7.16 4.89
C ALA A 96 5.66 6.16 4.32
N VAL A 97 5.19 4.98 3.93
CA VAL A 97 6.05 3.89 3.45
C VAL A 97 5.46 3.23 2.24
N VAL A 98 6.35 2.75 1.37
CA VAL A 98 5.98 1.84 0.30
C VAL A 98 6.64 0.50 0.58
N ALA A 99 5.85 -0.57 0.57
CA ALA A 99 6.34 -1.92 0.76
C ALA A 99 6.25 -2.68 -0.56
N GLN A 100 7.38 -3.22 -0.99
CA GLN A 100 7.45 -4.09 -2.17
C GLN A 100 7.55 -5.53 -1.71
N VAL A 101 6.70 -6.39 -2.26
CA VAL A 101 6.75 -7.84 -2.02
C VAL A 101 6.99 -8.52 -3.36
N LYS A 102 8.11 -9.23 -3.46
CA LYS A 102 8.47 -9.99 -4.67
C LYS A 102 7.81 -11.37 -4.64
N SER A 103 7.78 -12.03 -5.79
CA SER A 103 7.15 -13.35 -5.93
C SER A 103 7.79 -14.43 -5.04
N ASP A 104 9.06 -14.29 -4.70
CA ASP A 104 9.76 -15.20 -3.80
C ASP A 104 9.55 -14.87 -2.31
N GLY A 105 8.73 -13.87 -2.00
CA GLY A 105 8.47 -13.44 -0.63
C GLY A 105 9.43 -12.40 -0.09
N THR A 106 10.46 -12.01 -0.84
CA THR A 106 11.37 -10.95 -0.44
C THR A 106 10.62 -9.63 -0.30
N MET A 107 10.85 -8.93 0.80
CA MET A 107 10.14 -7.69 1.12
C MET A 107 11.13 -6.54 1.29
N PHE A 108 10.82 -5.40 0.67
CA PHE A 108 11.56 -4.16 0.84
C PHE A 108 10.62 -3.10 1.38
N ILE A 109 11.03 -2.42 2.46
CA ILE A 109 10.25 -1.34 3.08
C ILE A 109 10.99 -0.03 2.84
N MET A 110 10.33 0.90 2.14
CA MET A 110 10.94 2.16 1.75
C MET A 110 10.18 3.34 2.35
N PRO A 111 10.87 4.22 3.13
CA PRO A 111 10.26 5.47 3.54
C PRO A 111 9.97 6.37 2.34
N TYR A 112 8.78 6.95 2.29
CA TYR A 112 8.39 7.92 1.28
C TYR A 112 8.43 9.32 1.90
N PRO A 113 8.88 10.40 1.23
CA PRO A 113 9.22 10.50 -0.20
C PRO A 113 10.69 10.28 -0.55
N MET A 114 11.50 9.83 0.38
CA MET A 114 12.95 9.71 0.14
C MET A 114 13.27 8.71 -0.97
N MET A 115 14.26 9.09 -1.81
CA MET A 115 14.86 8.22 -2.82
C MET A 115 13.97 7.84 -4.00
N TRP A 116 12.86 8.53 -4.22
CA TRP A 116 12.06 8.34 -5.42
C TRP A 116 12.67 9.09 -6.59
N ILE A 117 13.12 8.34 -7.59
CA ILE A 117 13.66 8.90 -8.83
C ILE A 117 12.75 8.43 -9.97
N PRO A 118 12.02 9.33 -10.65
CA PRO A 118 11.12 8.93 -11.73
C PRO A 118 11.83 8.12 -12.81
N GLY A 119 11.19 7.03 -13.22
CA GLY A 119 11.69 6.17 -14.30
C GLY A 119 12.78 5.18 -13.90
N GLU A 120 13.31 5.25 -12.69
CA GLU A 120 14.31 4.29 -12.22
C GLU A 120 13.70 3.17 -11.40
N ASN A 121 14.34 2.00 -11.46
CA ASN A 121 14.03 0.91 -10.55
C ASN A 121 14.72 1.18 -9.23
N ILE A 122 13.95 1.43 -8.19
CA ILE A 122 14.47 1.83 -6.88
C ILE A 122 14.77 0.65 -5.95
N THR A 123 14.46 -0.56 -6.36
CA THR A 123 14.72 -1.76 -5.55
C THR A 123 16.20 -1.90 -5.18
N LYS A 124 17.09 -1.46 -6.07
CA LYS A 124 18.54 -1.55 -5.88
C LYS A 124 19.04 -0.76 -4.66
N TYR A 125 18.28 0.21 -4.17
CA TYR A 125 18.67 1.03 -3.03
C TYR A 125 18.29 0.41 -1.69
N PHE A 126 17.51 -0.66 -1.69
CA PHE A 126 16.97 -1.24 -0.48
C PHE A 126 17.29 -2.73 -0.39
N LYS A 127 17.73 -3.14 0.80
CA LYS A 127 17.94 -4.55 1.10
C LYS A 127 16.84 -5.01 2.06
N PRO A 128 16.47 -6.32 2.00
CA PRO A 128 15.47 -6.88 2.90
C PRO A 128 15.81 -6.70 4.37
#